data_9f4a509713f8c26e7fee4a0113873789
#
_entry.id   9f4a509713f8c26e7fee4a0113873789
#
_cell.length_a   1.000
_cell.length_b   1.000
_cell.length_c   1.000
_cell.angle_alpha   90.00
_cell.angle_beta   90.00
_cell.angle_gamma   90.00
#
_symmetry.space_group_name_H-M   'P 1'
#
loop_
_entity.id
_entity.type
_entity.pdbx_description
1 polymer ?
#
loop_
_entity_poly.entity_id
_entity_poly.type
_entity_poly.pdbx_seq_one_letter_code
_entity_poly.pdbx_strand_id
1 'polypeptide(L)'
;MRPAARAALVVAAVWMTAAPGRAAQGTPHARLFPPENLGVLESPDRDVWQEPDRIMDELNIADGSRVADLGAGGGWFTVRLARRVGPNGIVYAEDIQPEMIDSIRRRVEERGFHNVRTVLGTPDDPNLPSGLHAVLIVDSYPQFANPVKLLQNVARALGPTGVVGVVDFKKDGSGGPGPPIDERLDPDTVRRDAERAGLQFRALKTFLRYQYLLIFSR
;
A
#
# COMPACT_ATOMS: atom_id res chain seq x y z
N MET A 1 72.73 36.64 -40.62
CA MET A 1 71.63 37.10 -39.74
C MET A 1 70.43 36.24 -40.04
N ARG A 2 70.04 35.34 -39.17
CA ARG A 2 68.85 34.50 -39.30
C ARG A 2 67.85 34.94 -38.22
N PRO A 3 66.53 35.18 -38.50
CA PRO A 3 65.59 35.52 -37.51
C PRO A 3 65.05 34.26 -36.80
N ALA A 4 64.93 34.34 -35.50
CA ALA A 4 64.41 33.30 -34.61
C ALA A 4 62.88 33.17 -34.75
N ALA A 5 62.40 31.93 -34.96
CA ALA A 5 61.03 31.59 -34.95
C ALA A 5 60.55 31.45 -33.50
N ARG A 6 59.51 32.22 -33.09
CA ARG A 6 58.81 32.09 -31.82
C ARG A 6 57.70 31.03 -31.98
N ALA A 7 57.85 29.95 -31.29
CA ALA A 7 56.77 28.97 -31.17
C ALA A 7 55.73 29.45 -30.18
N ALA A 8 54.48 29.59 -30.64
CA ALA A 8 53.33 29.87 -29.79
C ALA A 8 52.74 28.56 -29.26
N LEU A 9 52.73 28.40 -27.93
CA LEU A 9 52.09 27.30 -27.25
C LEU A 9 50.56 27.57 -27.20
N VAL A 10 49.80 26.77 -27.91
CA VAL A 10 48.33 26.81 -27.82
C VAL A 10 47.93 25.81 -26.71
N VAL A 11 47.51 26.35 -25.57
CA VAL A 11 46.92 25.54 -24.47
C VAL A 11 45.45 25.32 -24.82
N ALA A 12 45.13 24.10 -25.25
CA ALA A 12 43.72 23.68 -25.44
C ALA A 12 43.12 23.36 -24.07
N ALA A 13 42.23 24.23 -23.60
CA ALA A 13 41.41 23.97 -22.42
C ALA A 13 40.30 22.96 -22.80
N VAL A 14 40.43 21.72 -22.30
CA VAL A 14 39.38 20.70 -22.40
C VAL A 14 38.32 21.02 -21.37
N TRP A 15 37.19 21.55 -21.82
CA TRP A 15 35.97 21.68 -21.01
C TRP A 15 35.33 20.32 -20.88
N MET A 16 35.50 19.64 -19.75
CA MET A 16 34.68 18.51 -19.37
C MET A 16 33.25 19.03 -19.02
N THR A 17 32.33 18.90 -19.94
CA THR A 17 30.91 19.08 -19.65
C THR A 17 30.46 17.87 -18.83
N ALA A 18 30.33 18.04 -17.53
CA ALA A 18 29.61 17.09 -16.69
C ALA A 18 28.15 17.03 -17.18
N ALA A 19 27.77 15.89 -17.74
CA ALA A 19 26.36 15.64 -18.05
C ALA A 19 25.53 15.76 -16.76
N PRO A 20 24.42 16.49 -16.75
CA PRO A 20 23.56 16.52 -15.58
C PRO A 20 23.08 15.08 -15.29
N GLY A 21 23.41 14.59 -14.10
CA GLY A 21 22.92 13.30 -13.63
C GLY A 21 21.39 13.28 -13.76
N ARG A 22 20.90 12.29 -14.51
CA ARG A 22 19.49 12.02 -14.63
C ARG A 22 19.01 11.64 -13.24
N ALA A 23 18.39 12.60 -12.54
CA ALA A 23 17.67 12.32 -11.29
C ALA A 23 16.72 11.16 -11.59
N ALA A 24 16.83 10.07 -10.80
CA ALA A 24 15.89 8.98 -10.85
C ALA A 24 14.51 9.59 -10.64
N GLN A 25 13.73 9.67 -11.71
CA GLN A 25 12.32 10.05 -11.62
C GLN A 25 11.65 8.91 -10.85
N GLY A 26 11.42 9.12 -9.55
CA GLY A 26 10.54 8.27 -8.77
C GLY A 26 9.21 8.18 -9.50
N THR A 27 8.65 7.00 -9.57
CA THR A 27 7.29 6.77 -10.08
C THR A 27 6.38 7.80 -9.43
N PRO A 28 5.58 8.56 -10.22
CA PRO A 28 4.65 9.50 -9.61
C PRO A 28 3.70 8.69 -8.72
N HIS A 29 3.75 8.94 -7.41
CA HIS A 29 2.78 8.37 -6.49
C HIS A 29 1.41 8.89 -6.87
N ALA A 30 0.43 7.99 -6.96
CA ALA A 30 -0.94 8.37 -7.25
C ALA A 30 -1.44 9.33 -6.16
N ARG A 31 -2.30 10.27 -6.55
CA ARG A 31 -2.93 11.19 -5.59
C ARG A 31 -3.70 10.39 -4.56
N LEU A 32 -3.70 10.88 -3.32
CA LEU A 32 -4.61 10.36 -2.28
C LEU A 32 -6.05 10.41 -2.78
N PHE A 33 -6.82 9.40 -2.41
CA PHE A 33 -8.23 9.32 -2.80
C PHE A 33 -9.01 10.47 -2.13
N PRO A 34 -9.82 11.25 -2.89
CA PRO A 34 -10.56 12.35 -2.32
C PRO A 34 -11.69 11.86 -1.40
N PRO A 35 -11.76 12.31 -0.13
CA PRO A 35 -12.78 11.86 0.83
C PRO A 35 -14.22 12.09 0.35
N GLU A 36 -14.46 13.15 -0.45
CA GLU A 36 -15.75 13.46 -1.03
C GLU A 36 -16.26 12.41 -2.03
N ASN A 37 -15.37 11.56 -2.54
CA ASN A 37 -15.69 10.53 -3.53
C ASN A 37 -15.84 9.13 -2.92
N LEU A 38 -15.89 8.98 -1.60
CA LEU A 38 -15.99 7.67 -0.92
C LEU A 38 -17.13 6.80 -1.45
N GLY A 39 -18.25 7.39 -1.88
CA GLY A 39 -19.36 6.65 -2.47
C GLY A 39 -19.00 5.79 -3.69
N VAL A 40 -17.96 6.19 -4.45
CA VAL A 40 -17.48 5.41 -5.59
C VAL A 40 -16.86 4.09 -5.17
N LEU A 41 -16.30 4.03 -3.95
CA LEU A 41 -15.70 2.82 -3.40
C LEU A 41 -16.73 1.84 -2.80
N GLU A 42 -18.01 2.18 -2.84
CA GLU A 42 -19.09 1.45 -2.18
C GLU A 42 -20.10 0.83 -3.18
N SER A 43 -19.60 0.39 -4.33
CA SER A 43 -20.43 -0.30 -5.30
C SER A 43 -21.19 -1.46 -4.66
N PRO A 44 -22.52 -1.61 -4.91
CA PRO A 44 -23.35 -2.69 -4.32
C PRO A 44 -22.86 -4.09 -4.67
N ASP A 45 -22.15 -4.25 -5.78
CA ASP A 45 -21.61 -5.52 -6.26
C ASP A 45 -20.15 -5.78 -5.80
N ARG A 46 -19.58 -4.87 -4.99
CA ARG A 46 -18.19 -4.98 -4.51
C ARG A 46 -17.92 -6.29 -3.77
N ASP A 47 -18.85 -6.74 -2.94
CA ASP A 47 -18.73 -8.03 -2.24
C ASP A 47 -18.57 -9.21 -3.22
N VAL A 48 -19.25 -9.16 -4.37
CA VAL A 48 -19.25 -10.25 -5.36
C VAL A 48 -17.93 -10.38 -6.08
N TRP A 49 -17.31 -9.26 -6.47
CA TRP A 49 -16.09 -9.31 -7.25
C TRP A 49 -14.80 -9.22 -6.42
N GLN A 50 -14.87 -8.66 -5.19
CA GLN A 50 -13.72 -8.55 -4.29
C GLN A 50 -13.59 -9.72 -3.32
N GLU A 51 -14.65 -10.54 -3.14
CA GLU A 51 -14.64 -11.76 -2.32
C GLU A 51 -13.99 -11.56 -0.94
N PRO A 52 -14.45 -10.61 -0.09
CA PRO A 52 -13.75 -10.22 1.13
C PRO A 52 -13.56 -11.38 2.11
N ASP A 53 -14.53 -12.30 2.21
CA ASP A 53 -14.43 -13.47 3.07
C ASP A 53 -13.28 -14.38 2.64
N ARG A 54 -13.12 -14.60 1.34
CA ARG A 54 -12.04 -15.42 0.81
C ARG A 54 -10.67 -14.78 1.00
N ILE A 55 -10.56 -13.44 0.85
CA ILE A 55 -9.32 -12.71 1.19
C ILE A 55 -8.96 -12.94 2.66
N MET A 56 -9.94 -12.82 3.58
CA MET A 56 -9.71 -13.04 5.00
C MET A 56 -9.33 -14.48 5.33
N ASP A 57 -9.90 -15.48 4.63
CA ASP A 57 -9.54 -16.90 4.75
C ASP A 57 -8.09 -17.15 4.34
N GLU A 58 -7.64 -16.58 3.21
CA GLU A 58 -6.26 -16.72 2.72
C GLU A 58 -5.22 -16.11 3.69
N LEU A 59 -5.65 -15.16 4.53
CA LEU A 59 -4.81 -14.52 5.55
C LEU A 59 -5.01 -15.15 6.96
N ASN A 60 -5.79 -16.24 7.06
CA ASN A 60 -6.14 -16.90 8.32
C ASN A 60 -6.73 -15.95 9.37
N ILE A 61 -7.51 -14.96 8.94
CA ILE A 61 -8.18 -14.04 9.85
C ILE A 61 -9.43 -14.72 10.41
N ALA A 62 -9.49 -14.90 11.73
CA ALA A 62 -10.55 -15.60 12.44
C ALA A 62 -10.96 -14.86 13.72
N ASP A 63 -11.94 -15.41 14.46
CA ASP A 63 -12.33 -14.88 15.78
C ASP A 63 -11.12 -14.73 16.69
N GLY A 64 -11.06 -13.63 17.42
CA GLY A 64 -9.94 -13.29 18.31
C GLY A 64 -8.70 -12.71 17.62
N SER A 65 -8.68 -12.62 16.27
CA SER A 65 -7.54 -12.03 15.56
C SER A 65 -7.36 -10.54 15.86
N ARG A 66 -6.11 -10.11 15.92
CA ARG A 66 -5.70 -8.69 15.97
C ARG A 66 -5.20 -8.30 14.59
N VAL A 67 -5.95 -7.46 13.89
CA VAL A 67 -5.67 -7.15 12.49
C VAL A 67 -5.62 -5.65 12.25
N ALA A 68 -4.92 -5.22 11.20
CA ALA A 68 -4.98 -3.85 10.72
C ALA A 68 -5.56 -3.81 9.30
N ASP A 69 -6.40 -2.81 9.04
CA ASP A 69 -6.86 -2.35 7.75
C ASP A 69 -6.07 -1.08 7.44
N LEU A 70 -5.06 -1.17 6.56
CA LEU A 70 -4.11 -0.10 6.30
C LEU A 70 -4.48 0.64 5.01
N GLY A 71 -4.67 1.96 5.11
CA GLY A 71 -5.31 2.76 4.08
C GLY A 71 -6.79 2.43 3.98
N ALA A 72 -7.48 2.40 5.13
CA ALA A 72 -8.84 1.88 5.27
C ALA A 72 -9.92 2.72 4.54
N GLY A 73 -9.58 3.96 4.14
CA GLY A 73 -10.51 4.87 3.47
C GLY A 73 -11.80 5.09 4.29
N GLY A 74 -12.96 4.86 3.70
CA GLY A 74 -14.25 4.97 4.39
C GLY A 74 -14.61 3.78 5.29
N GLY A 75 -13.70 2.81 5.50
CA GLY A 75 -13.92 1.66 6.39
C GLY A 75 -14.79 0.54 5.80
N TRP A 76 -14.85 0.45 4.48
CA TRP A 76 -15.63 -0.62 3.83
C TRP A 76 -15.12 -2.02 4.22
N PHE A 77 -13.80 -2.22 4.19
CA PHE A 77 -13.20 -3.48 4.62
C PHE A 77 -13.15 -3.61 6.15
N THR A 78 -12.93 -2.50 6.85
CA THR A 78 -12.91 -2.44 8.33
C THR A 78 -14.11 -3.13 8.97
N VAL A 79 -15.34 -2.86 8.51
CA VAL A 79 -16.55 -3.45 9.11
C VAL A 79 -16.67 -4.95 8.85
N ARG A 80 -16.09 -5.45 7.75
CA ARG A 80 -16.03 -6.88 7.45
C ARG A 80 -15.00 -7.59 8.33
N LEU A 81 -13.84 -6.98 8.50
CA LEU A 81 -12.83 -7.43 9.46
C LEU A 81 -13.39 -7.45 10.88
N ALA A 82 -14.07 -6.38 11.31
CA ALA A 82 -14.66 -6.30 12.66
C ALA A 82 -15.66 -7.42 12.93
N ARG A 83 -16.47 -7.77 11.94
CA ARG A 83 -17.39 -8.93 12.02
C ARG A 83 -16.62 -10.24 12.09
N ARG A 84 -15.60 -10.43 11.25
CA ARG A 84 -14.79 -11.66 11.16
C ARG A 84 -14.03 -11.95 12.44
N VAL A 85 -13.38 -10.93 13.03
CA VAL A 85 -12.59 -11.13 14.24
C VAL A 85 -13.43 -11.22 15.51
N GLY A 86 -14.73 -10.89 15.45
CA GLY A 86 -15.65 -11.02 16.57
C GLY A 86 -15.32 -10.15 17.78
N PRO A 87 -16.05 -10.32 18.88
CA PRO A 87 -15.87 -9.49 20.09
C PRO A 87 -14.53 -9.73 20.81
N ASN A 88 -13.89 -10.88 20.56
CA ASN A 88 -12.59 -11.25 21.15
C ASN A 88 -11.40 -10.70 20.36
N GLY A 89 -11.62 -10.25 19.12
CA GLY A 89 -10.61 -9.67 18.25
C GLY A 89 -10.60 -8.16 18.27
N ILE A 90 -9.68 -7.58 17.50
CA ILE A 90 -9.60 -6.13 17.35
C ILE A 90 -9.12 -5.76 15.95
N VAL A 91 -9.73 -4.74 15.37
CA VAL A 91 -9.33 -4.14 14.10
C VAL A 91 -8.72 -2.76 14.35
N TYR A 92 -7.53 -2.52 13.83
CA TYR A 92 -6.90 -1.21 13.76
C TYR A 92 -7.12 -0.67 12.34
N ALA A 93 -8.05 0.27 12.21
CA ALA A 93 -8.37 0.90 10.94
C ALA A 93 -7.52 2.17 10.81
N GLU A 94 -6.54 2.08 9.94
CA GLU A 94 -5.54 3.14 9.75
C GLU A 94 -5.79 3.89 8.44
N ASP A 95 -5.66 5.21 8.49
CA ASP A 95 -5.55 6.07 7.33
C ASP A 95 -4.73 7.32 7.67
N ILE A 96 -4.11 7.94 6.67
CA ILE A 96 -3.35 9.18 6.87
C ILE A 96 -4.21 10.44 6.77
N GLN A 97 -5.46 10.31 6.29
CA GLN A 97 -6.40 11.41 6.12
C GLN A 97 -7.37 11.49 7.31
N PRO A 98 -7.40 12.60 8.08
CA PRO A 98 -8.32 12.74 9.22
C PRO A 98 -9.80 12.55 8.83
N GLU A 99 -10.19 12.99 7.64
CA GLU A 99 -11.55 12.87 7.12
C GLU A 99 -11.96 11.40 6.92
N MET A 100 -11.02 10.53 6.54
CA MET A 100 -11.22 9.08 6.44
C MET A 100 -11.40 8.47 7.83
N ILE A 101 -10.58 8.88 8.79
CA ILE A 101 -10.72 8.47 10.19
C ILE A 101 -12.10 8.80 10.75
N ASP A 102 -12.62 10.00 10.46
CA ASP A 102 -13.96 10.39 10.88
C ASP A 102 -15.06 9.60 10.18
N SER A 103 -14.87 9.26 8.90
CA SER A 103 -15.78 8.38 8.15
C SER A 103 -15.81 6.96 8.73
N ILE A 104 -14.64 6.41 9.08
CA ILE A 104 -14.54 5.09 9.72
C ILE A 104 -15.29 5.10 11.06
N ARG A 105 -15.07 6.12 11.90
CA ARG A 105 -15.73 6.23 13.21
C ARG A 105 -17.25 6.23 13.08
N ARG A 106 -17.81 7.07 12.21
CA ARG A 106 -19.26 7.11 11.95
C ARG A 106 -19.79 5.75 11.50
N ARG A 107 -19.13 5.13 10.52
CA ARG A 107 -19.54 3.83 9.98
C ARG A 107 -19.53 2.72 11.03
N VAL A 108 -18.48 2.66 11.85
CA VAL A 108 -18.31 1.67 12.91
C VAL A 108 -19.38 1.84 13.99
N GLU A 109 -19.67 3.08 14.39
CA GLU A 109 -20.72 3.42 15.37
C GLU A 109 -22.10 3.05 14.84
N GLU A 110 -22.45 3.46 13.61
CA GLU A 110 -23.72 3.13 12.96
C GLU A 110 -23.97 1.61 12.82
N ARG A 111 -22.89 0.82 12.71
CA ARG A 111 -22.97 -0.63 12.63
C ARG A 111 -22.84 -1.34 13.98
N GLY A 112 -22.66 -0.60 15.07
CA GLY A 112 -22.60 -1.12 16.44
C GLY A 112 -21.34 -1.94 16.73
N PHE A 113 -20.22 -1.70 16.04
CA PHE A 113 -18.97 -2.39 16.32
C PHE A 113 -18.19 -1.67 17.43
N HIS A 114 -17.72 -2.44 18.44
CA HIS A 114 -16.93 -1.94 19.56
C HIS A 114 -15.48 -2.44 19.54
N ASN A 115 -15.14 -3.31 18.60
CA ASN A 115 -13.86 -3.95 18.43
C ASN A 115 -12.99 -3.30 17.34
N VAL A 116 -13.24 -2.02 17.01
CA VAL A 116 -12.45 -1.25 16.07
C VAL A 116 -11.74 -0.10 16.79
N ARG A 117 -10.49 0.15 16.42
CA ARG A 117 -9.71 1.32 16.83
C ARG A 117 -9.22 2.05 15.59
N THR A 118 -9.55 3.32 15.46
CA THR A 118 -9.02 4.16 14.38
C THR A 118 -7.60 4.62 14.72
N VAL A 119 -6.73 4.63 13.73
CA VAL A 119 -5.33 5.04 13.86
C VAL A 119 -5.03 6.07 12.76
N LEU A 120 -4.61 7.27 13.16
CA LEU A 120 -4.10 8.25 12.20
C LEU A 120 -2.61 7.98 11.98
N GLY A 121 -2.28 7.56 10.77
CA GLY A 121 -0.91 7.29 10.34
C GLY A 121 -0.22 8.50 9.75
N THR A 122 0.96 8.24 9.23
CA THR A 122 1.74 9.17 8.42
C THR A 122 2.21 8.46 7.13
N PRO A 123 2.71 9.18 6.11
CA PRO A 123 3.23 8.55 4.89
C PRO A 123 4.32 7.49 5.12
N ASP A 124 5.04 7.57 6.24
CA ASP A 124 6.17 6.69 6.55
C ASP A 124 5.86 5.68 7.66
N ASP A 125 4.93 6.00 8.55
CA ASP A 125 4.64 5.17 9.73
C ASP A 125 3.13 5.07 9.95
N PRO A 126 2.56 3.85 9.89
CA PRO A 126 1.14 3.65 10.10
C PRO A 126 0.75 3.69 11.59
N ASN A 127 1.69 3.94 12.51
CA ASN A 127 1.46 4.00 13.95
C ASN A 127 0.73 2.77 14.53
N LEU A 128 0.92 1.60 13.90
CA LEU A 128 0.24 0.37 14.31
C LEU A 128 0.87 -0.23 15.57
N PRO A 129 0.07 -0.84 16.46
CA PRO A 129 0.60 -1.58 17.60
C PRO A 129 1.29 -2.86 17.15
N SER A 130 2.16 -3.40 17.99
CA SER A 130 2.82 -4.69 17.75
C SER A 130 1.89 -5.89 18.01
N GLY A 131 2.30 -7.05 17.50
CA GLY A 131 1.61 -8.32 17.75
C GLY A 131 0.39 -8.55 16.86
N LEU A 132 0.37 -7.96 15.66
CA LEU A 132 -0.72 -8.19 14.71
C LEU A 132 -0.61 -9.57 14.05
N HIS A 133 -1.77 -10.23 13.91
CA HIS A 133 -1.90 -11.48 13.16
C HIS A 133 -1.94 -11.23 11.65
N ALA A 134 -2.56 -10.13 11.23
CA ALA A 134 -2.56 -9.74 9.83
C ALA A 134 -2.59 -8.21 9.67
N VAL A 135 -1.97 -7.71 8.60
CA VAL A 135 -2.18 -6.37 8.06
C VAL A 135 -2.70 -6.53 6.65
N LEU A 136 -3.85 -5.97 6.38
CA LEU A 136 -4.49 -5.98 5.07
C LEU A 136 -4.40 -4.59 4.44
N ILE A 137 -3.99 -4.54 3.17
CA ILE A 137 -3.87 -3.35 2.33
C ILE A 137 -4.72 -3.60 1.10
N VAL A 138 -5.77 -2.80 0.87
CA VAL A 138 -6.70 -2.99 -0.24
C VAL A 138 -6.83 -1.70 -1.05
N ASP A 139 -6.45 -1.75 -2.32
CA ASP A 139 -6.61 -0.64 -3.29
C ASP A 139 -5.93 0.68 -2.88
N SER A 140 -4.98 0.64 -1.94
CA SER A 140 -4.31 1.83 -1.40
C SER A 140 -2.79 1.84 -1.66
N TYR A 141 -2.20 0.71 -2.03
CA TYR A 141 -0.75 0.59 -2.21
C TYR A 141 -0.15 1.59 -3.21
N PRO A 142 -0.78 1.88 -4.38
CA PRO A 142 -0.25 2.84 -5.34
C PRO A 142 -0.11 4.27 -4.81
N GLN A 143 -0.79 4.59 -3.70
CA GLN A 143 -0.80 5.92 -3.08
C GLN A 143 0.31 6.09 -2.03
N PHE A 144 1.06 5.04 -1.70
CA PHE A 144 2.11 5.11 -0.69
C PHE A 144 3.32 5.91 -1.19
N ALA A 145 3.62 7.01 -0.53
CA ALA A 145 4.76 7.87 -0.89
C ALA A 145 6.12 7.16 -0.70
N ASN A 146 6.24 6.39 0.37
CA ASN A 146 7.47 5.69 0.76
C ASN A 146 7.17 4.22 1.10
N PRO A 147 6.76 3.37 0.12
CA PRO A 147 6.23 2.04 0.39
C PRO A 147 7.20 1.15 1.17
N VAL A 148 8.49 1.19 0.85
CA VAL A 148 9.50 0.39 1.58
C VAL A 148 9.58 0.80 3.05
N LYS A 149 9.59 2.11 3.34
CA LYS A 149 9.64 2.62 4.71
C LYS A 149 8.39 2.26 5.50
N LEU A 150 7.23 2.43 4.89
CA LEU A 150 5.93 2.06 5.48
C LEU A 150 5.89 0.56 5.78
N LEU A 151 6.27 -0.30 4.81
CA LEU A 151 6.29 -1.74 5.00
C LEU A 151 7.30 -2.21 6.04
N GLN A 152 8.44 -1.51 6.25
CA GLN A 152 9.35 -1.78 7.36
C GLN A 152 8.67 -1.57 8.72
N ASN A 153 7.84 -0.53 8.85
CA ASN A 153 7.05 -0.28 10.06
C ASN A 153 5.94 -1.33 10.22
N VAL A 154 5.27 -1.71 9.12
CA VAL A 154 4.31 -2.82 9.11
C VAL A 154 4.96 -4.13 9.57
N ALA A 155 6.14 -4.47 9.04
CA ALA A 155 6.87 -5.68 9.45
C ALA A 155 7.17 -5.71 10.96
N ARG A 156 7.47 -4.54 11.56
CA ARG A 156 7.68 -4.45 13.03
C ARG A 156 6.39 -4.63 13.83
N ALA A 157 5.24 -4.26 13.26
CA ALA A 157 3.94 -4.42 13.89
C ALA A 157 3.44 -5.87 13.88
N LEU A 158 3.93 -6.72 12.99
CA LEU A 158 3.54 -8.14 12.92
C LEU A 158 3.98 -8.93 14.14
N GLY A 159 3.11 -9.83 14.59
CA GLY A 159 3.46 -10.91 15.51
C GLY A 159 4.37 -11.97 14.83
N PRO A 160 4.83 -12.98 15.59
CA PRO A 160 5.76 -14.01 15.08
C PRO A 160 5.27 -14.76 13.85
N THR A 161 3.96 -14.99 13.75
CA THR A 161 3.30 -15.67 12.62
C THR A 161 2.45 -14.72 11.78
N GLY A 162 2.65 -13.41 11.97
CA GLY A 162 1.86 -12.38 11.31
C GLY A 162 2.12 -12.32 9.81
N VAL A 163 1.08 -11.95 9.07
CA VAL A 163 1.11 -11.84 7.61
C VAL A 163 0.67 -10.46 7.12
N VAL A 164 1.14 -10.09 5.93
CA VAL A 164 0.64 -8.92 5.19
C VAL A 164 -0.05 -9.42 3.94
N GLY A 165 -1.28 -8.98 3.71
CA GLY A 165 -2.00 -9.16 2.46
C GLY A 165 -2.10 -7.84 1.71
N VAL A 166 -1.68 -7.84 0.43
CA VAL A 166 -1.84 -6.70 -0.47
C VAL A 166 -2.77 -7.11 -1.60
N VAL A 167 -3.94 -6.46 -1.66
CA VAL A 167 -4.94 -6.64 -2.73
C VAL A 167 -4.91 -5.41 -3.60
N ASP A 168 -4.71 -5.59 -4.90
CA ASP A 168 -4.71 -4.48 -5.86
C ASP A 168 -5.14 -4.93 -7.25
N PHE A 169 -5.46 -3.98 -8.13
CA PHE A 169 -5.99 -4.25 -9.45
C PHE A 169 -4.93 -4.80 -10.42
N LYS A 170 -5.35 -5.82 -11.19
CA LYS A 170 -4.52 -6.41 -12.24
C LYS A 170 -4.26 -5.42 -13.38
N LYS A 171 -3.07 -5.50 -13.95
CA LYS A 171 -2.64 -4.71 -15.12
C LYS A 171 -2.78 -5.47 -16.44
N ASP A 172 -3.54 -6.57 -16.43
CA ASP A 172 -3.70 -7.51 -17.55
C ASP A 172 -4.81 -7.14 -18.55
N GLY A 173 -5.47 -5.99 -18.36
CA GLY A 173 -6.57 -5.56 -19.22
C GLY A 173 -7.91 -6.24 -18.90
N SER A 174 -8.04 -6.95 -17.77
CA SER A 174 -9.28 -7.63 -17.36
C SER A 174 -10.50 -6.71 -17.21
N GLY A 175 -10.31 -5.39 -17.35
CA GLY A 175 -11.38 -4.40 -17.22
C GLY A 175 -11.88 -4.28 -15.78
N GLY A 176 -13.19 -4.03 -15.63
CA GLY A 176 -13.84 -3.97 -14.32
C GLY A 176 -13.69 -2.63 -13.60
N PRO A 177 -14.05 -2.59 -12.32
CA PRO A 177 -13.90 -1.39 -11.49
C PRO A 177 -12.43 -1.05 -11.25
N GLY A 178 -12.18 0.09 -10.61
CA GLY A 178 -10.85 0.51 -10.21
C GLY A 178 -10.24 1.58 -11.11
N PRO A 179 -8.99 1.98 -10.83
CA PRO A 179 -8.32 3.05 -11.54
C PRO A 179 -8.00 2.67 -12.99
N PRO A 180 -7.68 3.66 -13.85
CA PRO A 180 -7.13 3.42 -15.18
C PRO A 180 -5.92 2.47 -15.16
N ILE A 181 -5.71 1.74 -16.26
CA ILE A 181 -4.72 0.66 -16.32
C ILE A 181 -3.28 1.14 -16.12
N ASP A 182 -2.99 2.36 -16.52
CA ASP A 182 -1.69 3.03 -16.38
C ASP A 182 -1.38 3.43 -14.92
N GLU A 183 -2.40 3.57 -14.08
CA GLU A 183 -2.27 3.83 -12.65
C GLU A 183 -2.14 2.54 -11.81
N ARG A 184 -2.43 1.36 -12.40
CA ARG A 184 -2.33 0.09 -11.70
C ARG A 184 -0.88 -0.37 -11.58
N LEU A 185 -0.54 -1.01 -10.46
CA LEU A 185 0.80 -1.54 -10.23
C LEU A 185 0.93 -3.01 -10.66
N ASP A 186 2.10 -3.32 -11.18
CA ASP A 186 2.52 -4.70 -11.37
C ASP A 186 2.81 -5.37 -10.01
N PRO A 187 2.28 -6.58 -9.74
CA PRO A 187 2.51 -7.28 -8.48
C PRO A 187 4.01 -7.48 -8.16
N ASP A 188 4.86 -7.59 -9.16
CA ASP A 188 6.32 -7.70 -8.96
C ASP A 188 6.92 -6.40 -8.39
N THR A 189 6.31 -5.25 -8.61
CA THR A 189 6.75 -3.99 -7.98
C THR A 189 6.47 -4.02 -6.49
N VAL A 190 5.26 -4.39 -6.10
CA VAL A 190 4.86 -4.55 -4.69
C VAL A 190 5.74 -5.59 -4.00
N ARG A 191 6.00 -6.72 -4.67
CA ARG A 191 6.86 -7.79 -4.15
C ARG A 191 8.28 -7.30 -3.88
N ARG A 192 8.92 -6.62 -4.83
CA ARG A 192 10.28 -6.06 -4.65
C ARG A 192 10.35 -5.09 -3.48
N ASP A 193 9.36 -4.23 -3.31
CA ASP A 193 9.32 -3.28 -2.21
C ASP A 193 9.15 -3.98 -0.86
N ALA A 194 8.29 -5.00 -0.79
CA ALA A 194 8.09 -5.81 0.41
C ALA A 194 9.37 -6.58 0.80
N GLU A 195 10.06 -7.18 -0.16
CA GLU A 195 11.33 -7.88 0.05
C GLU A 195 12.42 -6.89 0.54
N ARG A 196 12.50 -5.67 -0.04
CA ARG A 196 13.40 -4.59 0.43
C ARG A 196 13.05 -4.11 1.85
N ALA A 197 11.79 -4.21 2.23
CA ALA A 197 11.33 -3.90 3.58
C ALA A 197 11.63 -5.02 4.60
N GLY A 198 12.15 -6.17 4.16
CA GLY A 198 12.47 -7.33 5.00
C GLY A 198 11.32 -8.32 5.16
N LEU A 199 10.26 -8.19 4.38
CA LEU A 199 9.17 -9.16 4.34
C LEU A 199 9.52 -10.30 3.36
N GLN A 200 9.03 -11.50 3.67
CA GLN A 200 9.23 -12.70 2.85
C GLN A 200 7.98 -12.96 2.01
N PHE A 201 8.14 -13.05 0.70
CA PHE A 201 7.05 -13.44 -0.19
C PHE A 201 6.58 -14.87 0.09
N ARG A 202 5.27 -15.08 0.19
CA ARG A 202 4.64 -16.39 0.43
C ARG A 202 3.80 -16.87 -0.74
N ALA A 203 2.96 -16.01 -1.28
CA ALA A 203 2.06 -16.39 -2.38
C ALA A 203 1.59 -15.19 -3.19
N LEU A 204 1.31 -15.44 -4.46
CA LEU A 204 0.46 -14.62 -5.33
C LEU A 204 -0.81 -15.43 -5.62
N LYS A 205 -1.96 -14.89 -5.23
CA LYS A 205 -3.29 -15.48 -5.46
C LYS A 205 -4.02 -14.68 -6.53
N THR A 206 -4.61 -15.37 -7.50
CA THR A 206 -5.24 -14.77 -8.69
C THR A 206 -6.72 -15.10 -8.81
N PHE A 207 -7.34 -15.61 -7.76
CA PHE A 207 -8.74 -16.02 -7.75
C PHE A 207 -9.72 -14.86 -7.94
N LEU A 208 -9.34 -13.65 -7.51
CA LEU A 208 -10.14 -12.45 -7.70
C LEU A 208 -10.25 -12.10 -9.18
N ARG A 209 -11.44 -11.75 -9.64
CA ARG A 209 -11.70 -11.48 -11.05
C ARG A 209 -10.83 -10.33 -11.59
N TYR A 210 -10.75 -9.21 -10.86
CA TYR A 210 -10.09 -7.99 -11.32
C TYR A 210 -8.81 -7.65 -10.57
N GLN A 211 -8.55 -8.37 -9.47
CA GLN A 211 -7.46 -8.07 -8.54
C GLN A 211 -6.55 -9.27 -8.34
N TYR A 212 -5.41 -9.03 -7.73
CA TYR A 212 -4.53 -10.05 -7.18
C TYR A 212 -4.45 -9.88 -5.65
N LEU A 213 -4.03 -10.94 -4.96
CA LEU A 213 -3.65 -10.89 -3.55
C LEU A 213 -2.22 -11.39 -3.43
N LEU A 214 -1.32 -10.52 -2.95
CA LEU A 214 0.03 -10.89 -2.52
C LEU A 214 0.04 -11.15 -1.02
N ILE A 215 0.70 -12.22 -0.60
CA ILE A 215 0.84 -12.58 0.80
C ILE A 215 2.32 -12.60 1.16
N PHE A 216 2.64 -11.92 2.26
CA PHE A 216 3.99 -11.86 2.82
C PHE A 216 3.94 -12.24 4.30
N SER A 217 5.10 -12.68 4.83
CA SER A 217 5.30 -12.84 6.27
C SER A 217 6.54 -12.08 6.72
N ARG A 218 6.71 -11.99 8.00
CA ARG A 218 7.95 -11.52 8.61
C ARG A 218 9.10 -12.50 8.41
#